data_67d38cd52bc1d034e81273aef9e061c9
#
_entry.id   67d38cd52bc1d034e81273aef9e061c9
#
_cell.length_a   1.000
_cell.length_b   1.000
_cell.length_c   1.000
_cell.angle_alpha   90.00
_cell.angle_beta   90.00
_cell.angle_gamma   90.00
#
_symmetry.space_group_name_H-M   'P 1'
#
loop_
_entity.id
_entity.type
_entity.pdbx_description
1 polymer ?
#
loop_
_entity_poly.entity_id
_entity_poly.type
_entity_poly.pdbx_seq_one_letter_code
_entity_poly.pdbx_strand_id
1 'polypeptide(L)'
;MTNQTKNSMLLMLCALIWGTAFVAQSAGSGMGAFSFLAGRSWMAVLVLLPTVKAFDALHHRQGRPDGKPKSSAERKQLLKAGLMCGTLLFLASAAQQLGITLDPSTAKAGFLTAMYVVLVPVFGLFLGRKGSAQLWVSMAIAVVGLYLLCMKDGFGSIQSSDWLLLLCAVLFSFQIMAVDHFSPQMDGVRLSLVEFFVVSVESTVAAFLFEQPAMAEFVTYAGPILY
;
A
#
# COMPACT_ATOMS: atom_id res chain seq x y z
N MET A 1 28.63 -7.14 2.39
CA MET A 1 27.44 -6.56 3.03
C MET A 1 26.67 -7.65 3.76
N THR A 2 26.31 -7.44 5.01
CA THR A 2 25.48 -8.39 5.77
C THR A 2 24.05 -8.42 5.16
N ASN A 3 23.35 -9.55 5.30
CA ASN A 3 21.95 -9.65 4.83
C ASN A 3 21.07 -8.56 5.47
N GLN A 4 21.36 -8.17 6.71
CA GLN A 4 20.66 -7.09 7.40
C GLN A 4 20.85 -5.74 6.71
N THR A 5 22.08 -5.37 6.35
CA THR A 5 22.37 -4.11 5.64
C THR A 5 21.65 -4.04 4.29
N LYS A 6 21.66 -5.16 3.52
CA LYS A 6 20.96 -5.25 2.24
C LYS A 6 19.44 -5.05 2.39
N ASN A 7 18.84 -5.69 3.37
CA ASN A 7 17.40 -5.56 3.64
C ASN A 7 17.04 -4.14 4.09
N SER A 8 17.87 -3.50 4.92
CA SER A 8 17.66 -2.11 5.34
C SER A 8 17.74 -1.14 4.16
N MET A 9 18.69 -1.34 3.23
CA MET A 9 18.78 -0.51 2.02
C MET A 9 17.56 -0.67 1.11
N LEU A 10 17.04 -1.90 0.96
CA LEU A 10 15.83 -2.15 0.19
C LEU A 10 14.61 -1.47 0.83
N LEU A 11 14.49 -1.51 2.15
CA LEU A 11 13.41 -0.82 2.87
C LEU A 11 13.51 0.71 2.72
N MET A 12 14.72 1.27 2.77
CA MET A 12 14.93 2.71 2.51
C MET A 12 14.53 3.09 1.08
N LEU A 13 14.89 2.26 0.09
CA LEU A 13 14.49 2.49 -1.30
C LEU A 13 12.97 2.43 -1.45
N CYS A 14 12.30 1.44 -0.84
CA CYS A 14 10.85 1.36 -0.82
C CYS A 14 10.21 2.59 -0.18
N ALA A 15 10.76 3.09 0.93
CA ALA A 15 10.27 4.29 1.60
C ALA A 15 10.41 5.55 0.74
N LEU A 16 11.52 5.70 0.01
CA LEU A 16 11.73 6.79 -0.95
C LEU A 16 10.71 6.75 -2.09
N ILE A 17 10.54 5.57 -2.73
CA ILE A 17 9.55 5.39 -3.80
C ILE A 17 8.15 5.70 -3.28
N TRP A 18 7.79 5.22 -2.10
CA TRP A 18 6.47 5.47 -1.52
C TRP A 18 6.27 6.94 -1.14
N GLY A 19 7.29 7.61 -0.61
CA GLY A 19 7.24 9.04 -0.30
C GLY A 19 6.97 9.90 -1.55
N THR A 20 7.63 9.60 -2.67
CA THR A 20 7.40 10.30 -3.94
C THR A 20 6.04 9.95 -4.58
N ALA A 21 5.45 8.81 -4.23
CA ALA A 21 4.11 8.44 -4.70
C ALA A 21 3.02 9.40 -4.22
N PHE A 22 3.17 10.05 -3.06
CA PHE A 22 2.22 11.08 -2.61
C PHE A 22 2.17 12.29 -3.55
N VAL A 23 3.31 12.65 -4.14
CA VAL A 23 3.38 13.73 -5.14
C VAL A 23 2.62 13.34 -6.41
N ALA A 24 2.81 12.11 -6.87
CA ALA A 24 2.07 11.59 -8.03
C ALA A 24 0.56 11.49 -7.75
N GLN A 25 0.17 11.04 -6.56
CA GLN A 25 -1.24 10.97 -6.14
C GLN A 25 -1.89 12.36 -6.08
N SER A 26 -1.17 13.36 -5.54
CA SER A 26 -1.64 14.74 -5.52
C SER A 26 -1.73 15.34 -6.93
N ALA A 27 -0.78 15.05 -7.81
CA ALA A 27 -0.85 15.46 -9.21
C ALA A 27 -2.01 14.80 -9.97
N GLY A 28 -2.43 13.62 -9.53
CA GLY A 28 -3.60 12.88 -10.05
C GLY A 28 -4.94 13.25 -9.39
N SER A 29 -4.97 14.17 -8.42
CA SER A 29 -6.18 14.50 -7.64
C SER A 29 -7.31 15.15 -8.45
N GLY A 30 -7.02 15.64 -9.65
CA GLY A 30 -8.04 16.14 -10.58
C GLY A 30 -8.82 15.04 -11.30
N MET A 31 -8.41 13.78 -11.22
CA MET A 31 -9.13 12.60 -11.68
C MET A 31 -9.96 12.01 -10.54
N GLY A 32 -11.05 11.29 -10.85
CA GLY A 32 -11.81 10.56 -9.85
C GLY A 32 -10.92 9.60 -9.04
N ALA A 33 -11.10 9.55 -7.73
CA ALA A 33 -10.23 8.81 -6.81
C ALA A 33 -10.20 7.30 -7.14
N PHE A 34 -11.35 6.71 -7.42
CA PHE A 34 -11.44 5.28 -7.78
C PHE A 34 -10.92 5.01 -9.18
N SER A 35 -11.17 5.91 -10.14
CA SER A 35 -10.64 5.83 -11.50
C SER A 35 -9.11 5.88 -11.52
N PHE A 36 -8.52 6.79 -10.73
CA PHE A 36 -7.08 6.88 -10.56
C PHE A 36 -6.50 5.60 -9.93
N LEU A 37 -7.14 5.11 -8.86
CA LEU A 37 -6.72 3.88 -8.19
C LEU A 37 -6.83 2.66 -9.10
N ALA A 38 -7.90 2.55 -9.91
CA ALA A 38 -8.07 1.50 -10.89
C ALA A 38 -6.94 1.52 -11.94
N GLY A 39 -6.64 2.69 -12.50
CA GLY A 39 -5.56 2.85 -13.48
C GLY A 39 -4.21 2.35 -12.95
N ARG A 40 -3.81 2.81 -11.78
CA ARG A 40 -2.54 2.40 -11.13
C ARG A 40 -2.50 0.90 -10.84
N SER A 41 -3.59 0.37 -10.29
CA SER A 41 -3.64 -1.04 -9.89
C SER A 41 -3.60 -1.96 -11.09
N TRP A 42 -4.27 -1.65 -12.20
CA TRP A 42 -4.14 -2.40 -13.44
C TRP A 42 -2.72 -2.34 -14.00
N MET A 43 -2.05 -1.18 -13.95
CA MET A 43 -0.65 -1.08 -14.35
C MET A 43 0.26 -1.96 -13.48
N ALA A 44 0.02 -1.99 -12.16
CA ALA A 44 0.74 -2.90 -11.26
C ALA A 44 0.52 -4.38 -11.63
N VAL A 45 -0.70 -4.80 -11.96
CA VAL A 45 -1.00 -6.16 -12.43
C VAL A 45 -0.25 -6.48 -13.71
N LEU A 46 -0.25 -5.55 -14.69
CA LEU A 46 0.46 -5.72 -15.97
C LEU A 46 1.96 -5.90 -15.78
N VAL A 47 2.57 -5.23 -14.81
CA VAL A 47 3.99 -5.39 -14.48
C VAL A 47 4.25 -6.66 -13.66
N LEU A 48 3.36 -7.00 -12.72
CA LEU A 48 3.53 -8.17 -11.86
C LEU A 48 3.36 -9.49 -12.62
N LEU A 49 2.52 -9.55 -13.64
CA LEU A 49 2.34 -10.75 -14.46
C LEU A 49 3.64 -11.25 -15.12
N PRO A 50 4.40 -10.44 -15.86
CA PRO A 50 5.70 -10.85 -16.38
C PRO A 50 6.74 -11.05 -15.27
N THR A 51 6.66 -10.28 -14.17
CA THR A 51 7.56 -10.41 -13.03
C THR A 51 7.46 -11.80 -12.39
N VAL A 52 6.26 -12.30 -12.13
CA VAL A 52 6.04 -13.67 -11.61
C VAL A 52 6.68 -14.70 -12.54
N LYS A 53 6.47 -14.58 -13.85
CA LYS A 53 7.07 -15.51 -14.84
C LYS A 53 8.61 -15.43 -14.84
N ALA A 54 9.17 -14.23 -14.73
CA ALA A 54 10.62 -14.03 -14.67
C ALA A 54 11.22 -14.64 -13.39
N PHE A 55 10.57 -14.47 -12.24
CA PHE A 55 10.99 -15.10 -10.99
C PHE A 55 10.90 -16.63 -11.05
N ASP A 56 9.85 -17.19 -11.63
CA ASP A 56 9.75 -18.64 -11.86
C ASP A 56 10.90 -19.17 -12.71
N ALA A 57 11.22 -18.47 -13.81
CA ALA A 57 12.33 -18.85 -14.68
C ALA A 57 13.68 -18.75 -13.96
N LEU A 58 13.87 -17.72 -13.13
CA LEU A 58 15.10 -17.55 -12.34
C LEU A 58 15.23 -18.65 -11.27
N HIS A 59 14.16 -18.98 -10.54
CA HIS A 59 14.16 -20.05 -9.55
C HIS A 59 14.47 -21.40 -10.21
N HIS A 60 13.86 -21.67 -11.36
CA HIS A 60 14.15 -22.89 -12.11
C HIS A 60 15.63 -23.00 -12.52
N ARG A 61 16.24 -21.89 -13.00
CA ARG A 61 17.68 -21.86 -13.34
C ARG A 61 18.59 -22.04 -12.13
N GLN A 62 18.15 -21.64 -10.94
CA GLN A 62 18.89 -21.77 -9.68
C GLN A 62 18.64 -23.09 -8.93
N GLY A 63 17.83 -23.98 -9.51
CA GLY A 63 17.42 -25.23 -8.85
C GLY A 63 16.57 -25.03 -7.58
N ARG A 64 15.98 -23.83 -7.42
CA ARG A 64 15.09 -23.52 -6.32
C ARG A 64 13.64 -23.91 -6.66
N PRO A 65 12.83 -24.30 -5.67
CA PRO A 65 11.41 -24.57 -5.92
C PRO A 65 10.73 -23.29 -6.44
N ASP A 66 9.94 -23.44 -7.50
CA ASP A 66 9.07 -22.37 -7.96
C ASP A 66 7.99 -22.13 -6.89
N GLY A 67 7.64 -20.84 -6.68
CA GLY A 67 6.64 -20.45 -5.68
C GLY A 67 5.19 -20.81 -6.05
N LYS A 68 4.99 -21.77 -7.00
CA LYS A 68 3.67 -22.16 -7.47
C LYS A 68 2.93 -23.00 -6.43
N PRO A 69 1.66 -22.72 -6.17
CA PRO A 69 0.85 -23.57 -5.33
C PRO A 69 0.72 -24.95 -5.97
N LYS A 70 1.13 -25.98 -5.23
CA LYS A 70 1.19 -27.38 -5.71
C LYS A 70 -0.12 -28.13 -5.49
N SER A 71 -0.96 -27.64 -4.58
CA SER A 71 -2.23 -28.26 -4.23
C SER A 71 -3.41 -27.30 -4.42
N SER A 72 -4.62 -27.86 -4.57
CA SER A 72 -5.86 -27.07 -4.59
C SER A 72 -6.07 -26.31 -3.28
N ALA A 73 -5.60 -26.85 -2.16
CA ALA A 73 -5.66 -26.20 -0.85
C ALA A 73 -4.78 -24.95 -0.81
N GLU A 74 -3.51 -25.05 -1.25
CA GLU A 74 -2.58 -23.90 -1.33
C GLU A 74 -3.09 -22.82 -2.27
N ARG A 75 -3.68 -23.19 -3.41
CA ARG A 75 -4.30 -22.24 -4.33
C ARG A 75 -5.47 -21.50 -3.69
N LYS A 76 -6.35 -22.21 -2.97
CA LYS A 76 -7.45 -21.59 -2.23
C LYS A 76 -6.94 -20.67 -1.13
N GLN A 77 -5.89 -21.07 -0.43
CA GLN A 77 -5.25 -20.24 0.61
C GLN A 77 -4.67 -18.95 0.01
N LEU A 78 -3.95 -19.02 -1.12
CA LEU A 78 -3.41 -17.86 -1.82
C LEU A 78 -4.53 -16.91 -2.27
N LEU A 79 -5.62 -17.45 -2.84
CA LEU A 79 -6.75 -16.62 -3.26
C LEU A 79 -7.45 -15.97 -2.06
N LYS A 80 -7.65 -16.70 -0.95
CA LYS A 80 -8.25 -16.15 0.27
C LYS A 80 -7.37 -15.06 0.89
N ALA A 81 -6.07 -15.30 0.98
CA ALA A 81 -5.11 -14.32 1.49
C ALA A 81 -5.07 -13.07 0.59
N GLY A 82 -4.97 -13.25 -0.72
CA GLY A 82 -4.95 -12.16 -1.69
C GLY A 82 -6.26 -11.36 -1.70
N LEU A 83 -7.41 -12.02 -1.56
CA LEU A 83 -8.70 -11.33 -1.42
C LEU A 83 -8.74 -10.48 -0.14
N MET A 84 -8.35 -11.05 1.01
CA MET A 84 -8.36 -10.32 2.27
C MET A 84 -7.37 -9.15 2.27
N CYS A 85 -6.13 -9.38 1.85
CA CYS A 85 -5.11 -8.33 1.76
C CYS A 85 -5.50 -7.28 0.71
N GLY A 86 -6.02 -7.71 -0.45
CA GLY A 86 -6.42 -6.81 -1.54
C GLY A 86 -7.60 -5.93 -1.16
N THR A 87 -8.64 -6.47 -0.54
CA THR A 87 -9.77 -5.65 -0.06
C THR A 87 -9.34 -4.63 0.99
N LEU A 88 -8.48 -5.03 1.95
CA LEU A 88 -7.92 -4.08 2.92
C LEU A 88 -7.08 -2.99 2.24
N LEU A 89 -6.26 -3.37 1.25
CA LEU A 89 -5.46 -2.44 0.47
C LEU A 89 -6.35 -1.48 -0.36
N PHE A 90 -7.41 -2.00 -0.98
CA PHE A 90 -8.38 -1.18 -1.70
C PHE A 90 -9.03 -0.15 -0.79
N LEU A 91 -9.57 -0.58 0.35
CA LEU A 91 -10.23 0.33 1.30
C LEU A 91 -9.27 1.39 1.84
N ALA A 92 -8.04 1.00 2.19
CA ALA A 92 -7.01 1.92 2.66
C ALA A 92 -6.62 2.93 1.58
N SER A 93 -6.36 2.45 0.35
CA SER A 93 -5.95 3.31 -0.78
C SER A 93 -7.08 4.21 -1.27
N ALA A 94 -8.33 3.73 -1.22
CA ALA A 94 -9.51 4.52 -1.55
C ALA A 94 -9.70 5.67 -0.53
N ALA A 95 -9.62 5.37 0.77
CA ALA A 95 -9.69 6.39 1.81
C ALA A 95 -8.55 7.41 1.68
N GLN A 96 -7.34 6.96 1.36
CA GLN A 96 -6.18 7.83 1.11
C GLN A 96 -6.41 8.74 -0.08
N GLN A 97 -6.79 8.19 -1.23
CA GLN A 97 -6.96 8.96 -2.45
C GLN A 97 -8.12 9.96 -2.34
N LEU A 98 -9.23 9.56 -1.71
CA LEU A 98 -10.33 10.48 -1.39
C LEU A 98 -9.87 11.62 -0.47
N GLY A 99 -9.08 11.31 0.56
CA GLY A 99 -8.50 12.33 1.43
C GLY A 99 -7.62 13.32 0.67
N ILE A 100 -6.75 12.83 -0.23
CA ILE A 100 -5.87 13.67 -1.07
C ILE A 100 -6.68 14.48 -2.10
N THR A 101 -7.77 13.95 -2.62
CA THR A 101 -8.64 14.68 -3.55
C THR A 101 -9.35 15.85 -2.86
N LEU A 102 -9.73 15.70 -1.58
CA LEU A 102 -10.34 16.76 -0.79
C LEU A 102 -9.34 17.81 -0.30
N ASP A 103 -8.14 17.40 0.05
CA ASP A 103 -7.03 18.27 0.46
C ASP A 103 -5.72 17.76 -0.16
N PRO A 104 -5.22 18.35 -1.25
CA PRO A 104 -4.04 17.88 -1.97
C PRO A 104 -2.72 18.17 -1.23
N SER A 105 -2.76 18.53 0.06
CA SER A 105 -1.57 18.72 0.89
C SER A 105 -0.82 17.40 1.09
N THR A 106 0.21 17.17 0.26
CA THR A 106 1.04 15.96 0.28
C THR A 106 1.72 15.74 1.63
N ALA A 107 2.14 16.82 2.31
CA ALA A 107 2.79 16.74 3.61
C ALA A 107 1.82 16.22 4.69
N LYS A 108 0.60 16.78 4.73
CA LYS A 108 -0.43 16.39 5.69
C LYS A 108 -0.92 14.96 5.43
N ALA A 109 -1.15 14.62 4.16
CA ALA A 109 -1.52 13.26 3.76
C ALA A 109 -0.45 12.24 4.14
N GLY A 110 0.83 12.55 3.89
CA GLY A 110 1.95 11.71 4.27
C GLY A 110 2.05 11.51 5.79
N PHE A 111 1.92 12.59 6.58
CA PHE A 111 1.96 12.52 8.03
C PHE A 111 0.83 11.65 8.61
N LEU A 112 -0.42 11.95 8.24
CA LEU A 112 -1.59 11.23 8.78
C LEU A 112 -1.60 9.76 8.36
N THR A 113 -1.26 9.47 7.10
CA THR A 113 -1.12 8.07 6.66
C THR A 113 0.00 7.35 7.42
N ALA A 114 1.17 7.99 7.61
CA ALA A 114 2.29 7.39 8.32
C ALA A 114 2.00 7.05 9.79
N MET A 115 0.87 7.47 10.35
CA MET A 115 0.42 7.05 11.68
C MET A 115 0.26 5.52 11.78
N TYR A 116 0.16 4.78 10.66
CA TYR A 116 0.19 3.32 10.71
C TYR A 116 1.48 2.77 11.35
N VAL A 117 2.59 3.50 11.32
CA VAL A 117 3.85 3.13 12.00
C VAL A 117 3.65 2.99 13.51
N VAL A 118 2.74 3.79 14.08
CA VAL A 118 2.34 3.70 15.50
C VAL A 118 1.26 2.63 15.70
N LEU A 119 0.27 2.61 14.81
CA LEU A 119 -0.91 1.75 14.96
C LEU A 119 -0.55 0.27 14.83
N VAL A 120 0.35 -0.12 13.93
CA VAL A 120 0.77 -1.53 13.75
C VAL A 120 1.35 -2.13 15.02
N PRO A 121 2.34 -1.53 15.71
CA PRO A 121 2.80 -2.04 17.01
C PRO A 121 1.73 -2.02 18.09
N VAL A 122 0.88 -0.98 18.15
CA VAL A 122 -0.20 -0.88 19.13
C VAL A 122 -1.20 -2.03 18.94
N PHE A 123 -1.67 -2.27 17.71
CA PHE A 123 -2.55 -3.41 17.43
C PHE A 123 -1.85 -4.75 17.67
N GLY A 124 -0.53 -4.82 17.40
CA GLY A 124 0.29 -5.99 17.71
C GLY A 124 0.27 -6.36 19.20
N LEU A 125 0.20 -5.38 20.12
CA LEU A 125 0.07 -5.66 21.55
C LEU A 125 -1.23 -6.40 21.87
N PHE A 126 -2.35 -6.03 21.26
CA PHE A 126 -3.64 -6.72 21.45
C PHE A 126 -3.61 -8.16 20.92
N LEU A 127 -2.69 -8.45 19.99
CA LEU A 127 -2.43 -9.81 19.50
C LEU A 127 -1.34 -10.56 20.31
N GLY A 128 -0.94 -10.02 21.48
CA GLY A 128 0.05 -10.62 22.35
C GLY A 128 1.51 -10.47 21.89
N ARG A 129 1.79 -9.65 20.88
CA ARG A 129 3.16 -9.33 20.45
C ARG A 129 3.81 -8.38 21.44
N LYS A 130 5.02 -8.70 21.92
CA LYS A 130 5.76 -7.83 22.84
C LYS A 130 6.62 -6.86 22.03
N GLY A 131 6.44 -5.57 22.25
CA GLY A 131 7.32 -4.53 21.70
C GLY A 131 8.55 -4.35 22.58
N SER A 132 9.74 -4.19 21.98
CA SER A 132 10.94 -3.79 22.72
C SER A 132 10.90 -2.31 23.09
N ALA A 133 11.58 -1.92 24.17
CA ALA A 133 11.71 -0.49 24.53
C ALA A 133 12.33 0.33 23.40
N GLN A 134 13.28 -0.24 22.66
CA GLN A 134 13.89 0.38 21.49
C GLN A 134 12.86 0.69 20.39
N LEU A 135 11.89 -0.21 20.14
CA LEU A 135 10.81 0.01 19.19
C LEU A 135 9.97 1.24 19.57
N TRP A 136 9.58 1.35 20.83
CA TRP A 136 8.77 2.46 21.32
C TRP A 136 9.51 3.81 21.25
N VAL A 137 10.79 3.83 21.60
CA VAL A 137 11.64 5.02 21.49
C VAL A 137 11.79 5.44 20.02
N SER A 138 12.10 4.49 19.13
CA SER A 138 12.24 4.77 17.69
C SER A 138 10.96 5.31 17.08
N MET A 139 9.82 4.77 17.50
CA MET A 139 8.50 5.18 17.06
C MET A 139 8.18 6.61 17.53
N ALA A 140 8.47 6.94 18.79
CA ALA A 140 8.28 8.29 19.32
C ALA A 140 9.13 9.31 18.55
N ILE A 141 10.41 9.00 18.28
CA ILE A 141 11.30 9.84 17.48
C ILE A 141 10.76 10.01 16.05
N ALA A 142 10.28 8.94 15.41
CA ALA A 142 9.72 9.00 14.07
C ALA A 142 8.47 9.89 14.01
N VAL A 143 7.56 9.78 14.98
CA VAL A 143 6.34 10.62 15.07
C VAL A 143 6.71 12.09 15.25
N VAL A 144 7.63 12.40 16.16
CA VAL A 144 8.10 13.78 16.38
C VAL A 144 8.77 14.32 15.10
N GLY A 145 9.62 13.55 14.45
CA GLY A 145 10.25 13.96 13.19
C GLY A 145 9.25 14.23 12.08
N LEU A 146 8.27 13.33 11.90
CA LEU A 146 7.18 13.51 10.95
C LEU A 146 6.32 14.74 11.27
N TYR A 147 5.98 14.95 12.54
CA TYR A 147 5.23 16.12 12.98
C TYR A 147 5.96 17.42 12.62
N LEU A 148 7.24 17.52 12.97
CA LEU A 148 8.05 18.71 12.68
C LEU A 148 8.21 18.96 11.17
N LEU A 149 8.24 17.90 10.38
CA LEU A 149 8.37 18.01 8.92
C LEU A 149 7.07 18.43 8.23
N CYS A 150 5.96 17.88 8.64
CA CYS A 150 4.70 17.95 7.91
C CYS A 150 3.71 18.96 8.46
N MET A 151 3.79 19.32 9.75
CA MET A 151 2.81 20.14 10.46
C MET A 151 3.36 21.54 10.81
N LYS A 152 3.97 22.21 9.84
CA LYS A 152 4.58 23.54 10.04
C LYS A 152 3.57 24.59 10.51
N ASP A 153 2.31 24.50 10.07
CA ASP A 153 1.23 25.44 10.39
C ASP A 153 0.35 24.99 11.57
N GLY A 154 0.75 23.91 12.25
CA GLY A 154 0.02 23.34 13.39
C GLY A 154 -1.26 22.58 12.99
N PHE A 155 -2.05 22.20 14.00
CA PHE A 155 -3.37 21.57 13.82
C PHE A 155 -4.47 22.63 13.64
N GLY A 156 -4.39 23.47 12.60
CA GLY A 156 -5.25 24.64 12.46
C GLY A 156 -6.76 24.35 12.43
N SER A 157 -7.20 23.39 11.65
CA SER A 157 -8.58 22.88 11.66
C SER A 157 -8.60 21.43 11.18
N ILE A 158 -9.24 20.55 11.94
CA ILE A 158 -9.47 19.18 11.50
C ILE A 158 -10.53 19.22 10.40
N GLN A 159 -10.15 18.76 9.21
CA GLN A 159 -11.02 18.70 8.03
C GLN A 159 -11.54 17.27 7.80
N SER A 160 -12.56 17.13 6.95
CA SER A 160 -13.09 15.81 6.56
C SER A 160 -12.01 14.93 5.90
N SER A 161 -11.07 15.53 5.17
CA SER A 161 -9.90 14.86 4.60
C SER A 161 -9.02 14.18 5.65
N ASP A 162 -8.86 14.78 6.83
CA ASP A 162 -8.02 14.25 7.91
C ASP A 162 -8.60 12.95 8.49
N TRP A 163 -9.92 12.88 8.64
CA TRP A 163 -10.59 11.67 9.08
C TRP A 163 -10.45 10.52 8.09
N LEU A 164 -10.49 10.81 6.79
CA LEU A 164 -10.24 9.81 5.75
C LEU A 164 -8.79 9.31 5.79
N LEU A 165 -7.83 10.19 6.00
CA LEU A 165 -6.41 9.83 6.11
C LEU A 165 -6.10 9.05 7.40
N LEU A 166 -6.76 9.37 8.51
CA LEU A 166 -6.67 8.57 9.74
C LEU A 166 -7.31 7.19 9.57
N LEU A 167 -8.48 7.12 8.94
CA LEU A 167 -9.10 5.84 8.58
C LEU A 167 -8.18 5.02 7.68
N CYS A 168 -7.57 5.65 6.68
CA CYS A 168 -6.55 5.04 5.83
C CYS A 168 -5.40 4.44 6.66
N ALA A 169 -4.87 5.16 7.66
CA ALA A 169 -3.79 4.66 8.51
C ALA A 169 -4.22 3.42 9.32
N VAL A 170 -5.45 3.38 9.81
CA VAL A 170 -6.02 2.21 10.50
C VAL A 170 -6.12 1.02 9.53
N LEU A 171 -6.68 1.24 8.34
CA LEU A 171 -6.86 0.20 7.33
C LEU A 171 -5.52 -0.35 6.81
N PHE A 172 -4.52 0.52 6.55
CA PHE A 172 -3.17 0.09 6.22
C PHE A 172 -2.54 -0.72 7.35
N SER A 173 -2.81 -0.37 8.61
CA SER A 173 -2.29 -1.16 9.74
C SER A 173 -2.82 -2.59 9.70
N PHE A 174 -4.10 -2.79 9.43
CA PHE A 174 -4.68 -4.13 9.27
C PHE A 174 -4.16 -4.84 8.02
N GLN A 175 -3.99 -4.12 6.91
CA GLN A 175 -3.44 -4.69 5.68
C GLN A 175 -1.99 -5.17 5.90
N ILE A 176 -1.14 -4.36 6.54
CA ILE A 176 0.25 -4.73 6.87
C ILE A 176 0.28 -5.97 7.76
N MET A 177 -0.59 -6.03 8.79
CA MET A 177 -0.67 -7.18 9.68
C MET A 177 -1.18 -8.43 8.97
N ALA A 178 -2.10 -8.30 8.02
CA ALA A 178 -2.57 -9.40 7.20
C ALA A 178 -1.45 -9.93 6.28
N VAL A 179 -0.73 -9.04 5.61
CA VAL A 179 0.43 -9.43 4.77
C VAL A 179 1.51 -10.09 5.62
N ASP A 180 1.83 -9.56 6.80
CA ASP A 180 2.79 -10.15 7.73
C ASP A 180 2.39 -11.59 8.17
N HIS A 181 1.09 -11.82 8.32
CA HIS A 181 0.56 -13.14 8.66
C HIS A 181 0.66 -14.14 7.49
N PHE A 182 0.33 -13.71 6.27
CA PHE A 182 0.22 -14.63 5.13
C PHE A 182 1.52 -14.78 4.33
N SER A 183 2.35 -13.74 4.23
CA SER A 183 3.56 -13.77 3.39
C SER A 183 4.57 -14.87 3.73
N PRO A 184 4.75 -15.31 5.00
CA PRO A 184 5.64 -16.43 5.31
C PRO A 184 5.11 -17.78 4.83
N GLN A 185 3.82 -17.89 4.50
CA GLN A 185 3.15 -19.14 4.15
C GLN A 185 3.07 -19.37 2.64
N MET A 186 3.43 -18.37 1.82
CA MET A 186 3.28 -18.43 0.37
C MET A 186 4.28 -17.52 -0.34
N ASP A 187 4.34 -17.62 -1.65
CA ASP A 187 5.17 -16.72 -2.46
C ASP A 187 4.63 -15.29 -2.44
N GLY A 188 5.45 -14.35 -1.94
CA GLY A 188 5.05 -12.93 -1.76
C GLY A 188 4.74 -12.22 -3.07
N VAL A 189 5.43 -12.55 -4.18
CA VAL A 189 5.17 -11.92 -5.49
C VAL A 189 3.82 -12.36 -6.03
N ARG A 190 3.45 -13.63 -5.82
CA ARG A 190 2.14 -14.15 -6.21
C ARG A 190 1.03 -13.60 -5.32
N LEU A 191 1.29 -13.45 -4.02
CA LEU A 191 0.35 -12.79 -3.12
C LEU A 191 0.08 -11.37 -3.59
N SER A 192 1.13 -10.58 -3.88
CA SER A 192 1.00 -9.23 -4.40
C SER A 192 0.25 -9.17 -5.74
N LEU A 193 0.47 -10.14 -6.65
CA LEU A 193 -0.28 -10.20 -7.90
C LEU A 193 -1.79 -10.37 -7.67
N VAL A 194 -2.19 -11.29 -6.78
CA VAL A 194 -3.61 -11.49 -6.45
C VAL A 194 -4.18 -10.29 -5.71
N GLU A 195 -3.42 -9.71 -4.78
CA GLU A 195 -3.78 -8.51 -4.03
C GLU A 195 -4.08 -7.33 -4.97
N PHE A 196 -3.15 -6.99 -5.87
CA PHE A 196 -3.36 -5.90 -6.84
C PHE A 196 -4.45 -6.21 -7.86
N PHE A 197 -4.64 -7.46 -8.24
CA PHE A 197 -5.77 -7.84 -9.08
C PHE A 197 -7.11 -7.57 -8.39
N VAL A 198 -7.24 -7.92 -7.09
CA VAL A 198 -8.43 -7.61 -6.29
C VAL A 198 -8.65 -6.10 -6.21
N VAL A 199 -7.62 -5.32 -5.87
CA VAL A 199 -7.69 -3.85 -5.85
C VAL A 199 -8.16 -3.31 -7.20
N SER A 200 -7.62 -3.83 -8.31
CA SER A 200 -7.99 -3.39 -9.67
C SER A 200 -9.46 -3.62 -9.97
N VAL A 201 -9.99 -4.77 -9.59
CA VAL A 201 -11.40 -5.10 -9.80
C VAL A 201 -12.30 -4.25 -8.91
N GLU A 202 -12.00 -4.17 -7.61
CA GLU A 202 -12.81 -3.41 -6.65
C GLU A 202 -12.82 -1.91 -6.98
N SER A 203 -11.66 -1.33 -7.32
CA SER A 203 -11.57 0.08 -7.72
C SER A 203 -12.26 0.36 -9.06
N THR A 204 -12.20 -0.57 -10.01
CA THR A 204 -12.93 -0.45 -11.27
C THR A 204 -14.44 -0.45 -11.03
N VAL A 205 -14.94 -1.38 -10.21
CA VAL A 205 -16.35 -1.42 -9.84
C VAL A 205 -16.77 -0.14 -9.15
N ALA A 206 -15.98 0.34 -8.18
CA ALA A 206 -16.25 1.59 -7.48
C ALA A 206 -16.25 2.81 -8.42
N ALA A 207 -15.30 2.87 -9.37
CA ALA A 207 -15.24 3.94 -10.36
C ALA A 207 -16.52 4.01 -11.21
N PHE A 208 -17.03 2.88 -11.68
CA PHE A 208 -18.28 2.84 -12.45
C PHE A 208 -19.53 3.13 -11.61
N LEU A 209 -19.50 2.84 -10.30
CA LEU A 209 -20.65 3.09 -9.42
C LEU A 209 -20.71 4.53 -8.91
N PHE A 210 -19.59 5.16 -8.63
CA PHE A 210 -19.51 6.46 -7.95
C PHE A 210 -18.96 7.58 -8.82
N GLU A 211 -18.30 7.26 -9.92
CA GLU A 211 -17.67 8.19 -10.84
C GLU A 211 -18.14 7.90 -12.27
N GLN A 212 -17.80 8.77 -13.19
CA GLN A 212 -18.04 8.57 -14.62
C GLN A 212 -16.68 8.56 -15.33
N PRO A 213 -15.94 7.42 -15.29
CA PRO A 213 -14.58 7.36 -15.80
C PRO A 213 -14.55 7.68 -17.31
N ALA A 214 -13.80 8.70 -17.68
CA ALA A 214 -13.59 9.10 -19.07
C ALA A 214 -12.20 8.68 -19.55
N MET A 215 -12.11 8.06 -20.74
CA MET A 215 -10.81 7.65 -21.30
C MET A 215 -9.84 8.83 -21.49
N ALA A 216 -10.36 10.03 -21.73
CA ALA A 216 -9.55 11.24 -21.84
C ALA A 216 -8.77 11.55 -20.54
N GLU A 217 -9.36 11.27 -19.38
CA GLU A 217 -8.69 11.47 -18.08
C GLU A 217 -7.49 10.56 -17.93
N PHE A 218 -7.60 9.28 -18.32
CA PHE A 218 -6.48 8.33 -18.26
C PHE A 218 -5.30 8.77 -19.14
N VAL A 219 -5.55 9.40 -20.26
CA VAL A 219 -4.50 9.98 -21.12
C VAL A 219 -3.89 11.22 -20.45
N THR A 220 -4.72 12.11 -19.92
CA THR A 220 -4.29 13.36 -19.27
C THR A 220 -3.43 13.07 -18.02
N TYR A 221 -3.85 12.10 -17.21
CA TYR A 221 -3.17 11.73 -15.97
C TYR A 221 -2.26 10.50 -16.12
N ALA A 222 -1.87 10.14 -17.35
CA ALA A 222 -1.00 8.98 -17.60
C ALA A 222 0.32 9.03 -16.81
N GLY A 223 0.95 10.18 -16.68
CA GLY A 223 2.17 10.36 -15.90
C GLY A 223 2.00 9.95 -14.42
N PRO A 224 1.08 10.57 -13.68
CA PRO A 224 0.76 10.18 -12.30
C PRO A 224 0.30 8.71 -12.13
N ILE A 225 -0.39 8.14 -13.11
CA ILE A 225 -0.86 6.75 -13.08
C ILE A 225 0.31 5.75 -13.26
N LEU A 226 1.25 6.08 -14.13
CA LEU A 226 2.40 5.22 -14.44
C LEU A 226 3.51 5.26 -13.39
N TYR A 227 3.48 6.25 -12.53
CA TYR A 227 4.38 6.34 -11.38
C TYR A 227 4.01 5.34 -10.31
#